data_8f161a0b1294ab76fd08b618744df368
#
_entry.id   8f161a0b1294ab76fd08b618744df368
#
_cell.length_a   1.000
_cell.length_b   1.000
_cell.length_c   1.000
_cell.angle_alpha   90.00
_cell.angle_beta   90.00
_cell.angle_gamma   90.00
#
_symmetry.space_group_name_H-M   'P 1'
#
loop_
_entity.id
_entity.type
_entity.pdbx_description
1 polymer ?
#
loop_
_entity_poly.entity_id
_entity_poly.type
_entity_poly.pdbx_seq_one_letter_code
_entity_poly.pdbx_strand_id
1 'polypeptide(L)'
;MIYYTLPLLHKQATLEMVGGKGMSLSKLLTAGIPVPEGFHVTTTSYKIFVEKNHIQPHINKLLDGIDSNNTSQLENASTQIGMLFHNGEMPQEVSDAIKTAYAGLGNIAVAVRSSATAEDLPDASFAGQQETYLNIQGENEVLDAVKRCWASLWTARAIAYRVKNDIKQEIVALAVVVQKLAFSDASGVMFTLNPINGRRSEMIVNAAWGLGESVVSSLVTPDTIVVDKDAERIVSYEVANKEIMTVRNSDGTEEIPTPEQFRKKHALTRNQVMRLTQLGKKIEKYYEMPMDVEWALEKDKLYIVQARPITVLPPEWTLPEKDVIYTRGSLAEHLPNPVTPLFATLGLEIVNRASALLWIDMFGKSAKKLLPENGAYTIINGYVYLSANSKPLLIAVKSLSPRSLRRALTNSVARWETARKEFEDVIKQWEEKPMHMLNAHQIMEGIQTVFYGACIYFTRIQLTLPAASISETLFTKFFQGAARRAGITDTSVFLLGFDTIALQAEKNLWSLSEWVKQNNTLNLYLQSNPTAKIAENFMSS
;
A
#
# COMPACT_ATOMS: atom_id res chain seq x y z
N MET A 1 -13.25 -11.84 -39.05
CA MET A 1 -13.27 -13.25 -38.58
C MET A 1 -13.65 -13.18 -37.10
N ILE A 2 -14.64 -13.90 -36.69
CA ILE A 2 -15.11 -13.94 -35.28
C ILE A 2 -14.25 -14.97 -34.55
N TYR A 3 -13.64 -14.58 -33.45
CA TYR A 3 -12.83 -15.44 -32.59
C TYR A 3 -13.54 -15.65 -31.26
N TYR A 4 -14.01 -16.84 -30.97
CA TYR A 4 -14.58 -17.24 -29.68
C TYR A 4 -13.47 -17.59 -28.68
N THR A 5 -12.42 -18.25 -29.16
CA THR A 5 -11.22 -18.57 -28.41
C THR A 5 -9.97 -18.16 -29.18
N LEU A 6 -8.88 -17.87 -28.47
CA LEU A 6 -7.56 -17.57 -29.04
C LEU A 6 -6.48 -18.26 -28.20
N PRO A 7 -5.42 -18.85 -28.79
CA PRO A 7 -4.24 -19.24 -28.03
C PRO A 7 -3.67 -18.07 -27.22
N LEU A 8 -3.01 -18.33 -26.07
CA LEU A 8 -2.41 -17.27 -25.27
C LEU A 8 -1.42 -16.42 -26.07
N LEU A 9 -0.67 -17.03 -26.99
CA LEU A 9 0.21 -16.32 -27.92
C LEU A 9 -0.47 -16.20 -29.29
N HIS A 10 -1.21 -15.14 -29.51
CA HIS A 10 -1.86 -14.87 -30.80
C HIS A 10 -1.68 -13.41 -31.21
N LYS A 11 -1.23 -13.15 -32.45
CA LYS A 11 -0.90 -11.82 -32.96
C LYS A 11 -2.09 -10.84 -32.99
N GLN A 12 -3.31 -11.33 -33.07
CA GLN A 12 -4.53 -10.53 -33.12
C GLN A 12 -5.20 -10.34 -31.75
N ALA A 13 -4.59 -10.84 -30.67
CA ALA A 13 -5.11 -10.60 -29.33
C ALA A 13 -4.98 -9.10 -28.99
N THR A 14 -6.09 -8.47 -28.65
CA THR A 14 -6.15 -7.09 -28.17
C THR A 14 -6.71 -7.03 -26.76
N LEU A 15 -6.45 -5.97 -26.03
CA LEU A 15 -6.94 -5.78 -24.65
C LEU A 15 -8.47 -5.94 -24.59
N GLU A 16 -9.20 -5.41 -25.57
CA GLU A 16 -10.65 -5.49 -25.66
C GLU A 16 -11.15 -6.94 -25.87
N MET A 17 -10.34 -7.79 -26.51
CA MET A 17 -10.72 -9.18 -26.77
C MET A 17 -10.38 -10.11 -25.63
N VAL A 18 -9.24 -9.93 -24.96
CA VAL A 18 -8.68 -10.91 -24.02
C VAL A 18 -8.56 -10.39 -22.57
N GLY A 19 -8.85 -9.11 -22.34
CA GLY A 19 -8.74 -8.46 -21.02
C GLY A 19 -7.30 -8.26 -20.54
N GLY A 20 -7.13 -7.63 -19.39
CA GLY A 20 -5.83 -7.25 -18.82
C GLY A 20 -4.94 -8.45 -18.52
N LYS A 21 -5.43 -9.44 -17.76
CA LYS A 21 -4.67 -10.67 -17.46
C LYS A 21 -4.28 -11.42 -18.72
N GLY A 22 -5.22 -11.57 -19.65
CA GLY A 22 -4.97 -12.26 -20.92
C GLY A 22 -3.89 -11.55 -21.73
N MET A 23 -3.96 -10.23 -21.84
CA MET A 23 -2.96 -9.44 -22.56
C MET A 23 -1.59 -9.50 -21.85
N SER A 24 -1.55 -9.48 -20.53
CA SER A 24 -0.30 -9.62 -19.77
C SER A 24 0.37 -10.98 -20.05
N LEU A 25 -0.38 -12.09 -20.02
CA LEU A 25 0.15 -13.43 -20.36
C LEU A 25 0.67 -13.50 -21.80
N SER A 26 -0.05 -12.90 -22.76
CA SER A 26 0.39 -12.81 -24.15
C SER A 26 1.72 -12.05 -24.30
N LYS A 27 1.87 -10.94 -23.59
CA LYS A 27 3.10 -10.14 -23.53
C LYS A 27 4.26 -10.93 -22.91
N LEU A 28 4.03 -11.63 -21.79
CA LEU A 28 5.03 -12.48 -21.14
C LEU A 28 5.53 -13.57 -22.09
N LEU A 29 4.64 -14.26 -22.79
CA LEU A 29 5.00 -15.27 -23.78
C LEU A 29 5.81 -14.68 -24.94
N THR A 30 5.42 -13.50 -25.43
CA THR A 30 6.16 -12.76 -26.47
C THR A 30 7.57 -12.42 -26.01
N ALA A 31 7.75 -12.09 -24.73
CA ALA A 31 9.06 -11.84 -24.12
C ALA A 31 9.85 -13.13 -23.85
N GLY A 32 9.30 -14.33 -24.18
CA GLY A 32 9.94 -15.62 -23.91
C GLY A 32 10.07 -15.92 -22.41
N ILE A 33 9.11 -15.46 -21.61
CA ILE A 33 8.95 -15.81 -20.20
C ILE A 33 8.17 -17.13 -20.12
N PRO A 34 8.57 -18.07 -19.24
CA PRO A 34 7.86 -19.34 -19.08
C PRO A 34 6.48 -19.12 -18.45
N VAL A 35 5.44 -19.26 -19.24
CA VAL A 35 4.03 -19.20 -18.83
C VAL A 35 3.40 -20.56 -19.10
N PRO A 36 2.55 -21.11 -18.23
CA PRO A 36 1.82 -22.33 -18.53
C PRO A 36 0.97 -22.17 -19.79
N GLU A 37 0.86 -23.22 -20.59
CA GLU A 37 0.04 -23.26 -21.81
C GLU A 37 -1.43 -22.97 -21.52
N GLY A 38 -2.15 -22.42 -22.50
CA GLY A 38 -3.56 -22.08 -22.33
C GLY A 38 -4.15 -21.34 -23.52
N PHE A 39 -5.37 -20.86 -23.33
CA PHE A 39 -6.11 -20.08 -24.31
C PHE A 39 -7.00 -19.03 -23.64
N HIS A 40 -7.40 -18.05 -24.42
CA HIS A 40 -8.40 -17.05 -24.06
C HIS A 40 -9.78 -17.46 -24.56
N VAL A 41 -10.80 -17.31 -23.74
CA VAL A 41 -12.20 -17.19 -24.16
C VAL A 41 -12.46 -15.69 -24.28
N THR A 42 -12.77 -15.22 -25.48
CA THR A 42 -12.79 -13.79 -25.79
C THR A 42 -14.03 -13.08 -25.25
N THR A 43 -13.98 -11.74 -25.17
CA THR A 43 -15.16 -10.92 -24.85
C THR A 43 -16.30 -11.10 -25.88
N THR A 44 -16.00 -11.53 -27.10
CA THR A 44 -17.02 -11.88 -28.11
C THR A 44 -17.87 -13.05 -27.63
N SER A 45 -17.27 -14.08 -27.03
CA SER A 45 -17.98 -15.22 -26.46
C SER A 45 -18.92 -14.80 -25.34
N TYR A 46 -18.48 -13.89 -24.45
CA TYR A 46 -19.33 -13.30 -23.42
C TYR A 46 -20.54 -12.58 -24.02
N LYS A 47 -20.31 -11.69 -25.01
CA LYS A 47 -21.37 -10.92 -25.64
C LYS A 47 -22.42 -11.79 -26.31
N ILE A 48 -22.00 -12.83 -27.04
CA ILE A 48 -22.91 -13.77 -27.69
C ILE A 48 -23.70 -14.59 -26.65
N PHE A 49 -23.07 -15.01 -25.56
CA PHE A 49 -23.76 -15.70 -24.47
C PHE A 49 -24.85 -14.80 -23.85
N VAL A 50 -24.52 -13.53 -23.54
CA VAL A 50 -25.46 -12.55 -22.98
C VAL A 50 -26.63 -12.28 -23.94
N GLU A 51 -26.34 -12.13 -25.24
CA GLU A 51 -27.33 -11.88 -26.29
C GLU A 51 -28.29 -13.07 -26.49
N LYS A 52 -27.74 -14.27 -26.67
CA LYS A 52 -28.53 -15.50 -26.92
C LYS A 52 -29.45 -15.87 -25.76
N ASN A 53 -29.04 -15.56 -24.53
CA ASN A 53 -29.82 -15.82 -23.33
C ASN A 53 -30.67 -14.60 -22.88
N HIS A 54 -30.70 -13.55 -23.66
CA HIS A 54 -31.44 -12.29 -23.33
C HIS A 54 -31.13 -11.73 -21.94
N ILE A 55 -29.88 -11.86 -21.47
CA ILE A 55 -29.49 -11.50 -20.10
C ILE A 55 -29.48 -9.98 -19.88
N GLN A 56 -29.00 -9.20 -20.85
CA GLN A 56 -28.83 -7.74 -20.69
C GLN A 56 -30.11 -6.99 -20.29
N PRO A 57 -31.30 -7.24 -20.89
CA PRO A 57 -32.53 -6.58 -20.46
C PRO A 57 -32.91 -6.88 -19.00
N HIS A 58 -32.62 -8.10 -18.52
CA HIS A 58 -32.85 -8.45 -17.11
C HIS A 58 -31.88 -7.73 -16.17
N ILE A 59 -30.62 -7.63 -16.56
CA ILE A 59 -29.62 -6.86 -15.80
C ILE A 59 -30.06 -5.41 -15.67
N ASN A 60 -30.42 -4.77 -16.78
CA ASN A 60 -30.84 -3.37 -16.78
C ASN A 60 -32.06 -3.16 -15.84
N LYS A 61 -33.02 -4.07 -15.87
CA LYS A 61 -34.18 -4.02 -14.97
C LYS A 61 -33.82 -4.19 -13.49
N LEU A 62 -32.87 -5.07 -13.18
CA LEU A 62 -32.41 -5.33 -11.80
C LEU A 62 -31.59 -4.18 -11.21
N LEU A 63 -30.92 -3.44 -12.08
CA LEU A 63 -30.04 -2.31 -11.69
C LEU A 63 -30.71 -0.94 -11.85
N ASP A 64 -31.93 -0.89 -12.38
CA ASP A 64 -32.68 0.38 -12.51
C ASP A 64 -33.00 0.96 -11.13
N GLY A 65 -32.54 2.18 -10.87
CA GLY A 65 -32.72 2.86 -9.61
C GLY A 65 -32.02 2.26 -8.40
N ILE A 66 -31.01 1.38 -8.60
CA ILE A 66 -30.27 0.77 -7.50
C ILE A 66 -29.39 1.79 -6.77
N ASP A 67 -29.45 1.78 -5.44
CA ASP A 67 -28.59 2.61 -4.58
C ASP A 67 -27.26 1.91 -4.34
N SER A 68 -26.14 2.56 -4.76
CA SER A 68 -24.77 2.06 -4.57
C SER A 68 -24.35 1.87 -3.11
N ASN A 69 -25.08 2.46 -2.15
CA ASN A 69 -24.84 2.33 -0.71
C ASN A 69 -25.74 1.29 -0.04
N ASN A 70 -26.72 0.74 -0.74
CA ASN A 70 -27.63 -0.28 -0.19
C ASN A 70 -27.10 -1.69 -0.45
N THR A 71 -26.32 -2.22 0.50
CA THR A 71 -25.69 -3.54 0.39
C THR A 71 -26.70 -4.66 0.10
N SER A 72 -27.86 -4.66 0.75
CA SER A 72 -28.88 -5.71 0.54
C SER A 72 -29.47 -5.69 -0.88
N GLN A 73 -29.71 -4.52 -1.45
CA GLN A 73 -30.16 -4.41 -2.84
C GLN A 73 -29.10 -4.89 -3.81
N LEU A 74 -27.84 -4.52 -3.57
CA LEU A 74 -26.70 -4.94 -4.39
C LEU A 74 -26.47 -6.44 -4.34
N GLU A 75 -26.54 -7.07 -3.16
CA GLU A 75 -26.39 -8.51 -2.99
C GLU A 75 -27.55 -9.29 -3.66
N ASN A 76 -28.78 -8.79 -3.53
CA ASN A 76 -29.93 -9.39 -4.18
C ASN A 76 -29.81 -9.31 -5.71
N ALA A 77 -29.44 -8.15 -6.27
CA ALA A 77 -29.23 -7.98 -7.70
C ALA A 77 -28.10 -8.89 -8.19
N SER A 78 -26.96 -8.93 -7.47
CA SER A 78 -25.83 -9.82 -7.76
C SER A 78 -26.24 -11.29 -7.82
N THR A 79 -27.01 -11.77 -6.83
CA THR A 79 -27.49 -13.15 -6.77
C THR A 79 -28.40 -13.47 -7.95
N GLN A 80 -29.38 -12.61 -8.25
CA GLN A 80 -30.29 -12.81 -9.37
C GLN A 80 -29.57 -12.81 -10.73
N ILE A 81 -28.62 -11.89 -10.93
CA ILE A 81 -27.79 -11.85 -12.15
C ILE A 81 -26.93 -13.12 -12.23
N GLY A 82 -26.31 -13.53 -11.12
CA GLY A 82 -25.53 -14.77 -11.08
C GLY A 82 -26.33 -16.00 -11.50
N MET A 83 -27.61 -16.10 -11.11
CA MET A 83 -28.51 -17.17 -11.54
C MET A 83 -28.81 -17.13 -13.05
N LEU A 84 -28.88 -15.94 -13.67
CA LEU A 84 -29.04 -15.82 -15.14
C LEU A 84 -27.86 -16.43 -15.88
N PHE A 85 -26.63 -16.18 -15.41
CA PHE A 85 -25.43 -16.77 -16.00
C PHE A 85 -25.34 -18.28 -15.74
N HIS A 86 -25.66 -18.73 -14.55
CA HIS A 86 -25.64 -20.14 -14.20
C HIS A 86 -26.61 -20.95 -15.05
N ASN A 87 -27.86 -20.50 -15.19
CA ASN A 87 -28.94 -21.17 -15.91
C ASN A 87 -28.87 -20.95 -17.43
N GLY A 88 -28.11 -19.98 -17.91
CA GLY A 88 -27.97 -19.69 -19.33
C GLY A 88 -27.34 -20.84 -20.11
N GLU A 89 -27.89 -21.11 -21.31
CA GLU A 89 -27.34 -22.13 -22.21
C GLU A 89 -26.12 -21.60 -22.95
N MET A 90 -25.03 -22.38 -22.94
CA MET A 90 -23.83 -22.03 -23.70
C MET A 90 -24.12 -22.18 -25.20
N PRO A 91 -23.99 -21.10 -26.01
CA PRO A 91 -24.18 -21.16 -27.45
C PRO A 91 -23.27 -22.22 -28.06
N GLN A 92 -23.81 -23.02 -29.00
CA GLN A 92 -23.11 -24.20 -29.54
C GLN A 92 -21.74 -23.83 -30.12
N GLU A 93 -21.67 -22.75 -30.89
CA GLU A 93 -20.44 -22.26 -31.51
C GLU A 93 -19.36 -21.85 -30.48
N VAL A 94 -19.76 -21.33 -29.33
CA VAL A 94 -18.86 -20.98 -28.22
C VAL A 94 -18.43 -22.24 -27.48
N SER A 95 -19.38 -23.16 -27.22
CA SER A 95 -19.11 -24.44 -26.58
C SER A 95 -18.10 -25.26 -27.38
N ASP A 96 -18.32 -25.41 -28.70
CA ASP A 96 -17.43 -26.18 -29.57
C ASP A 96 -16.03 -25.56 -29.64
N ALA A 97 -15.94 -24.24 -29.69
CA ALA A 97 -14.65 -23.54 -29.69
C ALA A 97 -13.86 -23.75 -28.36
N ILE A 98 -14.56 -23.66 -27.21
CA ILE A 98 -13.93 -23.91 -25.91
C ILE A 98 -13.48 -25.35 -25.76
N LYS A 99 -14.36 -26.33 -26.11
CA LYS A 99 -14.03 -27.74 -26.04
C LYS A 99 -12.86 -28.11 -26.95
N THR A 100 -12.84 -27.58 -28.18
CA THR A 100 -11.74 -27.80 -29.13
C THR A 100 -10.41 -27.24 -28.56
N ALA A 101 -10.43 -26.02 -28.01
CA ALA A 101 -9.24 -25.43 -27.42
C ALA A 101 -8.76 -26.20 -26.16
N TYR A 102 -9.69 -26.67 -25.33
CA TYR A 102 -9.39 -27.47 -24.14
C TYR A 102 -8.84 -28.85 -24.50
N ALA A 103 -9.43 -29.52 -25.49
CA ALA A 103 -8.90 -30.79 -26.03
C ALA A 103 -7.47 -30.61 -26.57
N GLY A 104 -7.17 -29.45 -27.19
CA GLY A 104 -5.83 -29.08 -27.63
C GLY A 104 -4.81 -28.98 -26.51
N LEU A 105 -5.24 -28.74 -25.27
CA LEU A 105 -4.40 -28.78 -24.06
C LEU A 105 -4.22 -30.18 -23.48
N GLY A 106 -4.92 -31.20 -24.03
CA GLY A 106 -4.86 -32.60 -23.58
C GLY A 106 -5.86 -32.96 -22.49
N ASN A 107 -6.94 -32.21 -22.32
CA ASN A 107 -8.00 -32.43 -21.30
C ASN A 107 -7.47 -32.57 -19.86
N ILE A 108 -6.48 -31.77 -19.54
CA ILE A 108 -5.79 -31.76 -18.24
C ILE A 108 -6.45 -30.78 -17.29
N ALA A 109 -6.06 -30.84 -16.01
CA ALA A 109 -6.49 -29.86 -15.03
C ALA A 109 -6.01 -28.45 -15.40
N VAL A 110 -6.93 -27.48 -15.31
CA VAL A 110 -6.70 -26.07 -15.67
C VAL A 110 -7.09 -25.12 -14.55
N ALA A 111 -6.53 -23.91 -14.59
CA ALA A 111 -7.01 -22.73 -13.91
C ALA A 111 -7.89 -21.92 -14.87
N VAL A 112 -9.07 -21.52 -14.44
CA VAL A 112 -10.01 -20.70 -15.20
C VAL A 112 -10.13 -19.36 -14.47
N ARG A 113 -9.70 -18.27 -15.14
CA ARG A 113 -9.48 -16.97 -14.50
C ARG A 113 -10.21 -15.87 -15.28
N SER A 114 -10.96 -15.05 -14.57
CA SER A 114 -11.58 -13.86 -15.17
C SER A 114 -10.52 -12.84 -15.61
N SER A 115 -10.75 -12.18 -16.74
CA SER A 115 -9.85 -11.17 -17.33
C SER A 115 -10.66 -9.98 -17.84
N ALA A 116 -10.77 -8.95 -17.02
CA ALA A 116 -11.54 -7.77 -17.34
C ALA A 116 -10.79 -6.83 -18.30
N THR A 117 -11.54 -6.11 -19.14
CA THR A 117 -10.98 -5.13 -20.08
C THR A 117 -10.55 -3.81 -19.42
N ALA A 118 -11.03 -3.55 -18.20
CA ALA A 118 -10.78 -2.32 -17.45
C ALA A 118 -9.95 -2.53 -16.16
N GLU A 119 -9.24 -3.66 -16.04
CA GLU A 119 -8.55 -4.07 -14.81
C GLU A 119 -7.37 -3.16 -14.42
N ASP A 120 -6.65 -2.62 -15.41
CA ASP A 120 -5.39 -1.89 -15.25
C ASP A 120 -5.50 -0.40 -15.61
N LEU A 121 -6.69 0.19 -15.53
CA LEU A 121 -6.82 1.64 -15.72
C LEU A 121 -6.27 2.38 -14.48
N PRO A 122 -5.48 3.46 -14.64
CA PRO A 122 -4.83 4.18 -13.53
C PRO A 122 -5.79 4.66 -12.44
N ASP A 123 -7.06 4.93 -12.80
CA ASP A 123 -8.09 5.45 -11.89
C ASP A 123 -9.16 4.42 -11.50
N ALA A 124 -9.07 3.17 -11.97
CA ALA A 124 -10.07 2.14 -11.75
C ALA A 124 -9.43 0.84 -11.25
N SER A 125 -9.19 0.74 -9.95
CA SER A 125 -8.68 -0.50 -9.34
C SER A 125 -9.81 -1.51 -9.13
N PHE A 126 -9.95 -2.46 -10.06
CA PHE A 126 -10.73 -3.69 -9.87
C PHE A 126 -9.95 -4.77 -9.10
N ALA A 127 -8.88 -4.40 -8.41
CA ALA A 127 -8.06 -5.33 -7.64
C ALA A 127 -8.91 -6.08 -6.59
N GLY A 128 -8.78 -7.41 -6.58
CA GLY A 128 -9.50 -8.30 -5.65
C GLY A 128 -10.97 -8.57 -5.98
N GLN A 129 -11.44 -8.23 -7.20
CA GLN A 129 -12.82 -8.53 -7.65
C GLN A 129 -12.88 -9.67 -8.67
N GLN A 130 -11.76 -10.36 -8.89
CA GLN A 130 -11.65 -11.33 -9.98
C GLN A 130 -11.58 -12.74 -9.43
N GLU A 131 -12.46 -13.59 -9.97
CA GLU A 131 -12.55 -14.98 -9.59
C GLU A 131 -11.53 -15.84 -10.33
N THR A 132 -10.98 -16.80 -9.62
CA THR A 132 -10.08 -17.84 -10.15
C THR A 132 -10.58 -19.19 -9.66
N TYR A 133 -10.77 -20.12 -10.58
CA TYR A 133 -11.16 -21.49 -10.28
C TYR A 133 -9.99 -22.39 -10.66
N LEU A 134 -9.44 -23.08 -9.67
CA LEU A 134 -8.28 -23.96 -9.84
C LEU A 134 -8.72 -25.43 -9.93
N ASN A 135 -7.88 -26.25 -10.56
CA ASN A 135 -8.05 -27.69 -10.69
C ASN A 135 -9.35 -28.10 -11.38
N ILE A 136 -9.79 -27.31 -12.37
CA ILE A 136 -10.95 -27.62 -13.18
C ILE A 136 -10.55 -28.68 -14.23
N GLN A 137 -11.29 -29.79 -14.30
CA GLN A 137 -11.00 -30.87 -15.23
C GLN A 137 -12.30 -31.42 -15.85
N GLY A 138 -12.34 -31.57 -17.18
CA GLY A 138 -13.51 -31.99 -17.95
C GLY A 138 -14.13 -30.86 -18.75
N GLU A 139 -14.66 -31.18 -19.94
CA GLU A 139 -15.22 -30.18 -20.85
C GLU A 139 -16.38 -29.38 -20.24
N ASN A 140 -17.30 -30.07 -19.57
CA ASN A 140 -18.48 -29.43 -18.97
C ASN A 140 -18.10 -28.58 -17.79
N GLU A 141 -17.14 -29.00 -16.96
CA GLU A 141 -16.62 -28.25 -15.83
C GLU A 141 -15.91 -26.97 -16.27
N VAL A 142 -15.17 -27.04 -17.41
CA VAL A 142 -14.54 -25.84 -18.00
C VAL A 142 -15.61 -24.87 -18.49
N LEU A 143 -16.67 -25.34 -19.18
CA LEU A 143 -17.77 -24.49 -19.61
C LEU A 143 -18.49 -23.82 -18.42
N ASP A 144 -18.73 -24.60 -17.36
CA ASP A 144 -19.34 -24.05 -16.15
C ASP A 144 -18.44 -23.04 -15.44
N ALA A 145 -17.15 -23.30 -15.32
CA ALA A 145 -16.19 -22.36 -14.76
C ALA A 145 -16.10 -21.06 -15.58
N VAL A 146 -16.22 -21.14 -16.90
CA VAL A 146 -16.30 -19.95 -17.78
C VAL A 146 -17.56 -19.14 -17.47
N LYS A 147 -18.73 -19.78 -17.32
CA LYS A 147 -19.98 -19.08 -16.92
C LYS A 147 -19.84 -18.42 -15.55
N ARG A 148 -19.24 -19.12 -14.58
CA ARG A 148 -18.97 -18.55 -13.25
C ARG A 148 -18.02 -17.36 -13.31
N CYS A 149 -16.96 -17.40 -14.12
CA CYS A 149 -16.11 -16.24 -14.37
C CYS A 149 -16.92 -15.06 -14.93
N TRP A 150 -17.80 -15.30 -15.91
CA TRP A 150 -18.64 -14.24 -16.47
C TRP A 150 -19.63 -13.66 -15.44
N ALA A 151 -20.19 -14.50 -14.57
CA ALA A 151 -21.04 -14.06 -13.47
C ALA A 151 -20.31 -13.17 -12.48
N SER A 152 -19.00 -13.39 -12.25
CA SER A 152 -18.21 -12.59 -11.30
C SER A 152 -18.09 -11.10 -11.67
N LEU A 153 -18.36 -10.75 -12.93
CA LEU A 153 -18.47 -9.35 -13.36
C LEU A 153 -19.63 -8.62 -12.63
N TRP A 154 -20.58 -9.36 -12.10
CA TRP A 154 -21.83 -8.87 -11.50
C TRP A 154 -21.90 -9.09 -9.99
N THR A 155 -20.76 -9.18 -9.30
CA THR A 155 -20.73 -9.15 -7.83
C THR A 155 -21.28 -7.82 -7.29
N ALA A 156 -21.86 -7.84 -6.09
CA ALA A 156 -22.40 -6.66 -5.43
C ALA A 156 -21.39 -5.50 -5.41
N ARG A 157 -20.13 -5.78 -5.11
CA ARG A 157 -19.04 -4.81 -5.09
C ARG A 157 -18.75 -4.23 -6.49
N ALA A 158 -18.73 -5.07 -7.52
CA ALA A 158 -18.49 -4.63 -8.89
C ALA A 158 -19.65 -3.77 -9.42
N ILE A 159 -20.89 -4.12 -9.09
CA ILE A 159 -22.09 -3.32 -9.39
C ILE A 159 -22.00 -1.95 -8.69
N ALA A 160 -21.79 -1.94 -7.37
CA ALA A 160 -21.68 -0.70 -6.59
C ALA A 160 -20.60 0.25 -7.15
N TYR A 161 -19.44 -0.29 -7.49
CA TYR A 161 -18.35 0.49 -8.08
C TYR A 161 -18.76 1.15 -9.39
N ARG A 162 -19.38 0.39 -10.31
CA ARG A 162 -19.82 0.92 -11.60
C ARG A 162 -20.93 1.96 -11.46
N VAL A 163 -21.91 1.71 -10.58
CA VAL A 163 -22.98 2.69 -10.29
C VAL A 163 -22.40 3.96 -9.72
N LYS A 164 -21.49 3.88 -8.75
CA LYS A 164 -20.85 5.04 -8.12
C LYS A 164 -20.03 5.89 -9.10
N ASN A 165 -19.43 5.27 -10.12
CA ASN A 165 -18.58 5.94 -11.11
C ASN A 165 -19.29 6.19 -12.45
N ASP A 166 -20.63 6.06 -12.52
CA ASP A 166 -21.46 6.28 -13.72
C ASP A 166 -21.00 5.48 -14.96
N ILE A 167 -20.52 4.25 -14.73
CA ILE A 167 -20.06 3.33 -15.78
C ILE A 167 -21.29 2.60 -16.33
N LYS A 168 -21.55 2.74 -17.63
CA LYS A 168 -22.65 2.06 -18.30
C LYS A 168 -22.50 0.56 -18.25
N GLN A 169 -23.56 -0.12 -17.81
CA GLN A 169 -23.55 -1.57 -17.60
C GLN A 169 -23.53 -2.38 -18.91
N GLU A 170 -23.95 -1.78 -20.03
CA GLU A 170 -24.01 -2.42 -21.35
C GLU A 170 -22.65 -2.55 -22.04
N ILE A 171 -21.68 -1.72 -21.64
CA ILE A 171 -20.35 -1.71 -22.30
C ILE A 171 -19.37 -2.69 -21.67
N VAL A 172 -19.70 -3.24 -20.49
CA VAL A 172 -18.78 -4.14 -19.79
C VAL A 172 -18.81 -5.54 -20.40
N ALA A 173 -17.63 -6.11 -20.56
CA ALA A 173 -17.45 -7.46 -21.04
C ALA A 173 -16.25 -8.11 -20.34
N LEU A 174 -16.30 -9.43 -20.19
CA LEU A 174 -15.28 -10.19 -19.50
C LEU A 174 -14.74 -11.29 -20.40
N ALA A 175 -13.44 -11.28 -20.63
CA ALA A 175 -12.73 -12.43 -21.18
C ALA A 175 -12.39 -13.42 -20.07
N VAL A 176 -12.06 -14.66 -20.45
CA VAL A 176 -11.60 -15.67 -19.51
C VAL A 176 -10.30 -16.28 -20.01
N VAL A 177 -9.35 -16.47 -19.12
CA VAL A 177 -8.11 -17.21 -19.38
C VAL A 177 -8.29 -18.63 -18.86
N VAL A 178 -8.13 -19.62 -19.74
CA VAL A 178 -8.06 -21.03 -19.39
C VAL A 178 -6.61 -21.48 -19.56
N GLN A 179 -5.96 -21.84 -18.46
CA GLN A 179 -4.53 -22.08 -18.41
C GLN A 179 -4.23 -23.40 -17.72
N LYS A 180 -3.28 -24.17 -18.23
CA LYS A 180 -2.79 -25.39 -17.58
C LYS A 180 -2.42 -25.08 -16.12
N LEU A 181 -2.94 -25.87 -15.20
CA LEU A 181 -2.58 -25.75 -13.80
C LEU A 181 -1.15 -26.24 -13.58
N ALA A 182 -0.29 -25.36 -13.05
CA ALA A 182 1.01 -25.77 -12.54
C ALA A 182 0.81 -26.47 -11.19
N PHE A 183 1.21 -27.74 -11.11
CA PHE A 183 1.17 -28.49 -9.85
C PHE A 183 2.35 -28.09 -8.98
N SER A 184 2.25 -26.90 -8.38
CA SER A 184 3.37 -26.27 -7.71
C SER A 184 3.76 -26.97 -6.41
N ASP A 185 5.05 -27.30 -6.30
CA ASP A 185 5.69 -27.69 -5.04
C ASP A 185 5.81 -26.49 -4.10
N ALA A 186 6.10 -25.31 -4.69
CA ALA A 186 6.11 -24.02 -4.04
C ALA A 186 5.60 -22.93 -4.98
N SER A 187 5.06 -21.86 -4.42
CA SER A 187 4.53 -20.73 -5.18
C SER A 187 4.59 -19.45 -4.37
N GLY A 188 4.31 -18.33 -4.99
CA GLY A 188 4.29 -17.07 -4.29
C GLY A 188 4.18 -15.85 -5.17
N VAL A 189 4.56 -14.72 -4.60
CA VAL A 189 4.55 -13.40 -5.24
C VAL A 189 5.96 -12.83 -5.23
N MET A 190 6.31 -12.15 -6.29
CA MET A 190 7.57 -11.45 -6.42
C MET A 190 7.30 -10.00 -6.83
N PHE A 191 7.82 -9.07 -6.05
CA PHE A 191 7.83 -7.64 -6.39
C PHE A 191 9.20 -7.28 -6.96
N THR A 192 9.25 -6.73 -8.16
CA THR A 192 10.53 -6.38 -8.79
C THR A 192 11.16 -5.11 -8.22
N LEU A 193 10.51 -4.46 -7.27
CA LEU A 193 11.06 -3.47 -6.35
C LEU A 193 10.74 -3.88 -4.90
N ASN A 194 11.39 -3.26 -3.93
CA ASN A 194 11.03 -3.43 -2.53
C ASN A 194 9.87 -2.47 -2.17
N PRO A 195 8.61 -2.96 -1.99
CA PRO A 195 7.46 -2.10 -1.74
C PRO A 195 7.47 -1.47 -0.34
N ILE A 196 8.29 -1.99 0.59
CA ILE A 196 8.36 -1.51 1.98
C ILE A 196 9.17 -0.21 2.06
N ASN A 197 10.29 -0.14 1.32
CA ASN A 197 11.22 0.99 1.37
C ASN A 197 11.36 1.76 0.04
N GLY A 198 10.68 1.32 -1.02
CA GLY A 198 10.71 1.93 -2.35
C GLY A 198 12.01 1.69 -3.15
N ARG A 199 12.94 0.87 -2.65
CA ARG A 199 14.22 0.64 -3.33
C ARG A 199 14.05 -0.18 -4.60
N ARG A 200 14.38 0.42 -5.72
CA ARG A 200 14.31 -0.21 -7.04
C ARG A 200 15.46 -1.20 -7.31
N SER A 201 16.55 -1.11 -6.57
CA SER A 201 17.67 -2.07 -6.63
C SER A 201 17.38 -3.37 -5.88
N GLU A 202 16.34 -3.41 -5.05
CA GLU A 202 15.94 -4.58 -4.29
C GLU A 202 14.69 -5.22 -4.91
N MET A 203 14.62 -6.55 -4.83
CA MET A 203 13.45 -7.36 -5.19
C MET A 203 12.99 -8.11 -3.95
N ILE A 204 11.68 -8.22 -3.75
CA ILE A 204 11.09 -9.03 -2.68
C ILE A 204 10.47 -10.27 -3.31
N VAL A 205 10.80 -11.44 -2.77
CA VAL A 205 10.18 -12.72 -3.14
C VAL A 205 9.51 -13.30 -1.90
N ASN A 206 8.20 -13.50 -1.98
CA ASN A 206 7.44 -14.26 -1.01
C ASN A 206 7.24 -15.68 -1.52
N ALA A 207 7.44 -16.68 -0.66
CA ALA A 207 7.38 -18.09 -1.04
C ALA A 207 6.69 -18.95 0.03
N ALA A 208 5.75 -19.80 -0.40
CA ALA A 208 5.13 -20.81 0.44
C ALA A 208 5.02 -22.15 -0.30
N TRP A 209 4.68 -23.21 0.44
CA TRP A 209 4.47 -24.54 -0.12
C TRP A 209 3.10 -24.64 -0.80
N GLY A 210 3.02 -25.45 -1.87
CA GLY A 210 1.79 -25.76 -2.58
C GLY A 210 1.36 -24.67 -3.57
N LEU A 211 0.05 -24.61 -3.83
CA LEU A 211 -0.57 -23.67 -4.77
C LEU A 211 -0.58 -22.24 -4.23
N GLY A 212 -0.48 -21.24 -5.13
CA GLY A 212 -0.33 -19.83 -4.78
C GLY A 212 -1.54 -19.16 -4.10
N GLU A 213 -2.67 -19.83 -4.06
CA GLU A 213 -3.93 -19.32 -3.50
C GLU A 213 -3.78 -18.85 -2.04
N SER A 214 -3.11 -19.64 -1.20
CA SER A 214 -2.87 -19.32 0.21
C SER A 214 -1.97 -18.10 0.44
N VAL A 215 -1.06 -17.82 -0.50
CA VAL A 215 -0.19 -16.62 -0.43
C VAL A 215 -0.96 -15.39 -0.86
N VAL A 216 -1.69 -15.48 -1.98
CA VAL A 216 -2.44 -14.36 -2.55
C VAL A 216 -3.61 -13.95 -1.64
N SER A 217 -4.29 -14.91 -1.01
CA SER A 217 -5.37 -14.68 -0.05
C SER A 217 -4.89 -14.32 1.37
N SER A 218 -3.56 -14.27 1.59
CA SER A 218 -2.97 -13.99 2.91
C SER A 218 -3.33 -15.00 4.00
N LEU A 219 -3.64 -16.23 3.64
CA LEU A 219 -3.96 -17.32 4.58
C LEU A 219 -2.71 -17.94 5.22
N VAL A 220 -1.56 -17.83 4.56
CA VAL A 220 -0.28 -18.31 5.07
C VAL A 220 0.73 -17.17 5.17
N THR A 221 1.55 -17.19 6.21
CA THR A 221 2.72 -16.30 6.30
C THR A 221 3.85 -16.92 5.47
N PRO A 222 4.21 -16.33 4.31
CA PRO A 222 5.25 -16.88 3.44
C PRO A 222 6.66 -16.56 3.95
N ASP A 223 7.65 -17.30 3.47
CA ASP A 223 9.04 -16.87 3.55
C ASP A 223 9.20 -15.54 2.82
N THR A 224 10.03 -14.64 3.37
CA THR A 224 10.33 -13.34 2.76
C THR A 224 11.81 -13.26 2.41
N ILE A 225 12.10 -13.05 1.14
CA ILE A 225 13.46 -13.03 0.61
C ILE A 225 13.71 -11.66 -0.03
N VAL A 226 14.74 -10.96 0.44
CA VAL A 226 15.21 -9.71 -0.16
C VAL A 226 16.41 -10.00 -1.03
N VAL A 227 16.35 -9.60 -2.28
CA VAL A 227 17.43 -9.80 -3.25
C VAL A 227 17.90 -8.45 -3.79
N ASP A 228 19.21 -8.22 -3.75
CA ASP A 228 19.85 -7.11 -4.44
C ASP A 228 20.00 -7.50 -5.94
N LYS A 229 19.23 -6.81 -6.80
CA LYS A 229 19.19 -7.09 -8.25
C LYS A 229 20.49 -6.78 -8.96
N ASP A 230 21.21 -5.74 -8.50
CA ASP A 230 22.40 -5.25 -9.14
C ASP A 230 23.62 -6.11 -8.75
N ALA A 231 23.74 -6.43 -7.46
CA ALA A 231 24.78 -7.30 -6.95
C ALA A 231 24.47 -8.81 -7.13
N GLU A 232 23.29 -9.16 -7.62
CA GLU A 232 22.79 -10.54 -7.81
C GLU A 232 23.00 -11.43 -6.58
N ARG A 233 22.64 -10.92 -5.41
CA ARG A 233 22.81 -11.63 -4.14
C ARG A 233 21.58 -11.52 -3.26
N ILE A 234 21.32 -12.57 -2.49
CA ILE A 234 20.33 -12.57 -1.43
C ILE A 234 20.86 -11.71 -0.27
N VAL A 235 20.12 -10.66 0.09
CA VAL A 235 20.39 -9.76 1.22
C VAL A 235 19.92 -10.38 2.53
N SER A 236 18.66 -10.87 2.54
CA SER A 236 18.08 -11.59 3.67
C SER A 236 17.14 -12.68 3.19
N TYR A 237 16.99 -13.73 3.99
CA TYR A 237 16.04 -14.81 3.81
C TYR A 237 15.40 -15.12 5.16
N GLU A 238 14.18 -14.62 5.37
CA GLU A 238 13.40 -14.84 6.58
C GLU A 238 12.45 -16.01 6.35
N VAL A 239 12.69 -17.11 7.09
CA VAL A 239 11.86 -18.31 7.01
C VAL A 239 10.69 -18.18 7.98
N ALA A 240 9.48 -18.19 7.43
CA ALA A 240 8.26 -18.16 8.22
C ALA A 240 7.86 -19.57 8.73
N ASN A 241 6.98 -19.58 9.72
CA ASN A 241 6.26 -20.80 10.12
C ASN A 241 5.03 -20.97 9.23
N LYS A 242 5.18 -21.69 8.12
CA LYS A 242 4.14 -21.94 7.12
C LYS A 242 3.20 -23.03 7.61
N GLU A 243 2.16 -22.67 8.36
CA GLU A 243 1.27 -23.63 9.05
C GLU A 243 0.33 -24.36 8.11
N ILE A 244 -0.08 -23.71 7.01
CA ILE A 244 -1.07 -24.19 6.05
C ILE A 244 -0.44 -24.19 4.66
N MET A 245 -0.86 -25.11 3.81
CA MET A 245 -0.57 -25.13 2.38
C MET A 245 -1.82 -25.51 1.60
N THR A 246 -1.99 -24.93 0.42
CA THR A 246 -3.09 -25.31 -0.49
C THR A 246 -2.62 -26.41 -1.42
N VAL A 247 -3.36 -27.49 -1.46
CA VAL A 247 -3.13 -28.62 -2.37
C VAL A 247 -4.36 -28.89 -3.23
N ARG A 248 -4.18 -29.62 -4.31
CA ARG A 248 -5.31 -30.11 -5.10
C ARG A 248 -5.96 -31.33 -4.44
N ASN A 249 -7.26 -31.47 -4.62
CA ASN A 249 -8.00 -32.71 -4.34
C ASN A 249 -8.75 -33.18 -5.60
N SER A 250 -9.66 -34.14 -5.48
CA SER A 250 -10.46 -34.67 -6.61
C SER A 250 -11.37 -33.60 -7.24
N ASP A 251 -11.85 -32.64 -6.44
CA ASP A 251 -12.94 -31.74 -6.81
C ASP A 251 -12.55 -30.26 -6.84
N GLY A 252 -11.25 -29.96 -6.71
CA GLY A 252 -10.76 -28.57 -6.68
C GLY A 252 -9.46 -28.44 -5.92
N THR A 253 -9.43 -27.52 -4.95
CA THR A 253 -8.31 -27.27 -4.04
C THR A 253 -8.77 -27.36 -2.58
N GLU A 254 -7.86 -27.72 -1.68
CA GLU A 254 -8.12 -27.74 -0.25
C GLU A 254 -6.93 -27.22 0.55
N GLU A 255 -7.20 -26.64 1.68
CA GLU A 255 -6.20 -26.21 2.64
C GLU A 255 -5.90 -27.36 3.62
N ILE A 256 -4.64 -27.74 3.70
CA ILE A 256 -4.18 -28.76 4.64
C ILE A 256 -3.10 -28.21 5.56
N PRO A 257 -2.94 -28.74 6.77
CA PRO A 257 -1.79 -28.45 7.60
C PRO A 257 -0.49 -28.82 6.88
N THR A 258 0.45 -27.90 6.81
CA THR A 258 1.78 -28.18 6.27
C THR A 258 2.46 -29.25 7.14
N PRO A 259 3.03 -30.33 6.56
CA PRO A 259 3.77 -31.33 7.30
C PRO A 259 4.88 -30.67 8.13
N GLU A 260 5.03 -31.06 9.39
CA GLU A 260 5.89 -30.37 10.38
C GLU A 260 7.32 -30.16 9.88
N GLN A 261 7.84 -31.16 9.15
CA GLN A 261 9.17 -31.10 8.55
C GLN A 261 9.37 -29.99 7.49
N PHE A 262 8.29 -29.42 6.94
CA PHE A 262 8.33 -28.35 5.93
C PHE A 262 7.99 -26.97 6.50
N ARG A 263 7.31 -26.89 7.65
CA ARG A 263 6.81 -25.60 8.19
C ARG A 263 7.88 -24.52 8.29
N LYS A 264 9.06 -24.88 8.81
CA LYS A 264 10.20 -23.97 9.04
C LYS A 264 11.37 -24.25 8.09
N LYS A 265 11.11 -24.85 6.93
CA LYS A 265 12.12 -25.00 5.87
C LYS A 265 11.97 -23.91 4.84
N HIS A 266 13.06 -23.55 4.20
CA HIS A 266 13.09 -22.68 3.03
C HIS A 266 12.20 -23.27 1.94
N ALA A 267 11.22 -22.52 1.45
CA ALA A 267 10.37 -22.95 0.35
C ALA A 267 11.11 -22.92 -1.01
N LEU A 268 12.15 -22.11 -1.13
CA LEU A 268 13.01 -22.04 -2.31
C LEU A 268 14.47 -22.25 -1.94
N THR A 269 15.20 -22.96 -2.77
CA THR A 269 16.67 -22.99 -2.74
C THR A 269 17.27 -21.67 -3.24
N ARG A 270 18.51 -21.39 -2.85
CA ARG A 270 19.22 -20.18 -3.33
C ARG A 270 19.26 -20.09 -4.87
N ASN A 271 19.47 -21.20 -5.56
CA ASN A 271 19.49 -21.23 -7.02
C ASN A 271 18.12 -20.89 -7.62
N GLN A 272 17.04 -21.43 -7.06
CA GLN A 272 15.66 -21.12 -7.50
C GLN A 272 15.33 -19.64 -7.30
N VAL A 273 15.71 -19.05 -6.15
CA VAL A 273 15.57 -17.59 -5.90
C VAL A 273 16.31 -16.79 -6.98
N MET A 274 17.55 -17.14 -7.29
CA MET A 274 18.32 -16.40 -8.31
C MET A 274 17.73 -16.56 -9.71
N ARG A 275 17.26 -17.75 -10.09
CA ARG A 275 16.55 -17.97 -11.37
C ARG A 275 15.25 -17.14 -11.44
N LEU A 276 14.49 -17.08 -10.35
CA LEU A 276 13.30 -16.25 -10.28
C LEU A 276 13.64 -14.75 -10.38
N THR A 277 14.72 -14.32 -9.73
CA THR A 277 15.24 -12.94 -9.83
C THR A 277 15.58 -12.58 -11.30
N GLN A 278 16.21 -13.48 -12.04
CA GLN A 278 16.51 -13.25 -13.47
C GLN A 278 15.23 -13.11 -14.31
N LEU A 279 14.20 -13.92 -14.02
CA LEU A 279 12.90 -13.77 -14.67
C LEU A 279 12.26 -12.42 -14.32
N GLY A 280 12.30 -11.99 -13.06
CA GLY A 280 11.79 -10.69 -12.62
C GLY A 280 12.51 -9.52 -13.31
N LYS A 281 13.84 -9.54 -13.40
CA LYS A 281 14.62 -8.54 -14.14
C LYS A 281 14.20 -8.47 -15.62
N LYS A 282 14.00 -9.63 -16.26
CA LYS A 282 13.55 -9.72 -17.66
C LYS A 282 12.15 -9.14 -17.85
N ILE A 283 11.24 -9.45 -16.93
CA ILE A 283 9.85 -8.92 -16.92
C ILE A 283 9.88 -7.41 -16.73
N GLU A 284 10.53 -6.90 -15.68
CA GLU A 284 10.67 -5.47 -15.40
C GLU A 284 11.24 -4.70 -16.60
N LYS A 285 12.29 -5.24 -17.22
CA LYS A 285 12.89 -4.66 -18.42
C LYS A 285 11.92 -4.62 -19.60
N TYR A 286 11.12 -5.66 -19.79
CA TYR A 286 10.16 -5.75 -20.90
C TYR A 286 8.99 -4.78 -20.75
N TYR A 287 8.52 -4.58 -19.50
CA TYR A 287 7.43 -3.66 -19.20
C TYR A 287 7.89 -2.23 -18.92
N GLU A 288 9.21 -2.01 -18.80
CA GLU A 288 9.83 -0.72 -18.46
C GLU A 288 9.33 -0.09 -17.15
N MET A 289 8.79 -0.93 -16.25
CA MET A 289 8.26 -0.52 -14.96
C MET A 289 8.32 -1.66 -13.93
N PRO A 290 8.28 -1.33 -12.63
CA PRO A 290 8.20 -2.33 -11.58
C PRO A 290 6.92 -3.15 -11.65
N MET A 291 7.05 -4.44 -11.38
CA MET A 291 6.00 -5.43 -11.55
C MET A 291 5.75 -6.23 -10.27
N ASP A 292 4.48 -6.56 -10.05
CA ASP A 292 3.97 -7.56 -9.12
C ASP A 292 3.72 -8.85 -9.92
N VAL A 293 4.38 -9.93 -9.53
CA VAL A 293 4.48 -11.15 -10.34
C VAL A 293 4.11 -12.36 -9.49
N GLU A 294 3.07 -13.07 -9.90
CA GLU A 294 2.72 -14.38 -9.34
C GLU A 294 3.52 -15.47 -10.05
N TRP A 295 4.10 -16.38 -9.29
CA TRP A 295 4.93 -17.46 -9.81
C TRP A 295 4.60 -18.80 -9.16
N ALA A 296 4.91 -19.89 -9.87
CA ALA A 296 4.78 -21.26 -9.44
C ALA A 296 6.04 -22.07 -9.78
N LEU A 297 6.43 -22.97 -8.89
CA LEU A 297 7.53 -23.90 -9.08
C LEU A 297 6.98 -25.33 -9.11
N GLU A 298 7.09 -25.99 -10.24
CA GLU A 298 6.71 -27.39 -10.43
C GLU A 298 7.94 -28.21 -10.84
N LYS A 299 8.34 -29.18 -10.05
CA LYS A 299 9.48 -30.09 -10.36
C LYS A 299 10.72 -29.33 -10.85
N ASP A 300 11.10 -28.29 -10.11
CA ASP A 300 12.22 -27.37 -10.42
C ASP A 300 12.02 -26.48 -11.66
N LYS A 301 10.85 -26.48 -12.31
CA LYS A 301 10.53 -25.56 -13.40
C LYS A 301 9.71 -24.39 -12.88
N LEU A 302 10.22 -23.19 -13.11
CA LEU A 302 9.55 -21.94 -12.75
C LEU A 302 8.57 -21.53 -13.85
N TYR A 303 7.38 -21.13 -13.45
CA TYR A 303 6.35 -20.54 -14.30
C TYR A 303 5.92 -19.19 -13.74
N ILE A 304 5.66 -18.24 -14.62
CA ILE A 304 4.98 -17.00 -14.28
C ILE A 304 3.50 -17.17 -14.64
N VAL A 305 2.64 -17.01 -13.65
CA VAL A 305 1.19 -17.24 -13.80
C VAL A 305 0.40 -15.95 -13.92
N GLN A 306 0.99 -14.83 -13.48
CA GLN A 306 0.44 -13.48 -13.67
C GLN A 306 1.57 -12.44 -13.49
N ALA A 307 1.47 -11.31 -14.20
CA ALA A 307 2.27 -10.12 -13.93
C ALA A 307 1.42 -8.88 -14.12
N ARG A 308 1.51 -7.93 -13.19
CA ARG A 308 0.80 -6.65 -13.27
C ARG A 308 1.72 -5.51 -12.84
N PRO A 309 1.52 -4.30 -13.40
CA PRO A 309 2.25 -3.11 -12.97
C PRO A 309 2.01 -2.80 -11.49
N ILE A 310 3.04 -2.34 -10.80
CA ILE A 310 2.89 -1.71 -9.50
C ILE A 310 2.55 -0.24 -9.74
N THR A 311 1.27 0.12 -9.60
CA THR A 311 0.77 1.46 -9.93
C THR A 311 1.00 2.49 -8.82
N VAL A 312 0.98 2.04 -7.56
CA VAL A 312 1.27 2.89 -6.40
C VAL A 312 2.74 2.73 -6.03
N LEU A 313 3.58 3.51 -6.71
CA LEU A 313 5.01 3.53 -6.43
C LEU A 313 5.33 4.69 -5.49
N PRO A 314 6.16 4.45 -4.45
CA PRO A 314 6.81 5.56 -3.78
C PRO A 314 7.58 6.38 -4.81
N PRO A 315 7.56 7.71 -4.74
CA PRO A 315 8.32 8.55 -5.67
C PRO A 315 9.80 8.15 -5.64
N GLU A 316 10.45 8.21 -6.79
CA GLU A 316 11.90 7.96 -6.87
C GLU A 316 12.64 9.09 -6.16
N TRP A 317 13.33 8.72 -5.07
CA TRP A 317 14.01 9.69 -4.23
C TRP A 317 15.42 9.94 -4.76
N THR A 318 15.58 11.01 -5.53
CA THR A 318 16.90 11.51 -5.85
C THR A 318 17.45 12.25 -4.64
N LEU A 319 18.39 11.65 -3.92
CA LEU A 319 19.02 12.29 -2.77
C LEU A 319 19.89 13.47 -3.25
N PRO A 320 19.70 14.67 -2.67
CA PRO A 320 20.43 15.87 -3.09
C PRO A 320 21.96 15.75 -2.88
N GLU A 321 22.38 15.07 -1.82
CA GLU A 321 23.79 14.90 -1.49
C GLU A 321 24.09 13.44 -1.08
N LYS A 322 25.29 12.96 -1.43
CA LYS A 322 25.81 11.66 -0.98
C LYS A 322 26.30 11.74 0.46
N ASP A 323 26.28 10.62 1.18
CA ASP A 323 26.74 10.52 2.57
C ASP A 323 25.95 11.40 3.58
N VAL A 324 24.76 11.86 3.22
CA VAL A 324 23.83 12.60 4.07
C VAL A 324 22.69 11.69 4.51
N ILE A 325 22.34 11.76 5.79
CA ILE A 325 21.15 11.10 6.35
C ILE A 325 19.98 12.08 6.24
N TYR A 326 18.88 11.63 5.66
CA TYR A 326 17.63 12.36 5.57
C TYR A 326 16.57 11.64 6.39
N THR A 327 15.89 12.38 7.27
CA THR A 327 14.80 11.85 8.09
C THR A 327 13.67 12.85 8.20
N ARG A 328 12.44 12.35 8.22
CA ARG A 328 11.29 13.21 8.52
C ARG A 328 11.01 13.26 10.03
N GLY A 329 11.25 12.18 10.78
CA GLY A 329 11.01 12.13 12.22
C GLY A 329 9.71 12.84 12.63
N SER A 330 9.77 13.71 13.63
CA SER A 330 8.62 14.54 14.06
C SER A 330 8.13 15.55 13.02
N LEU A 331 8.91 15.84 11.97
CA LEU A 331 8.46 16.72 10.88
C LEU A 331 7.27 16.14 10.12
N ALA A 332 7.13 14.83 10.08
CA ALA A 332 5.99 14.17 9.42
C ALA A 332 4.65 14.54 10.07
N GLU A 333 4.65 14.79 11.38
CA GLU A 333 3.47 15.21 12.14
C GLU A 333 3.14 16.70 11.92
N HIS A 334 4.15 17.55 11.81
CA HIS A 334 3.99 19.02 11.70
C HIS A 334 3.82 19.50 10.27
N LEU A 335 4.49 18.84 9.32
CA LEU A 335 4.48 19.14 7.89
C LEU A 335 4.14 17.86 7.08
N PRO A 336 2.92 17.30 7.20
CA PRO A 336 2.55 16.04 6.57
C PRO A 336 2.49 16.12 5.04
N ASN A 337 2.14 17.29 4.50
CA ASN A 337 1.91 17.52 3.08
C ASN A 337 3.14 18.13 2.37
N PRO A 338 3.19 18.07 1.04
CA PRO A 338 4.16 18.84 0.26
C PRO A 338 4.08 20.34 0.56
N VAL A 339 5.23 20.98 0.67
CA VAL A 339 5.29 22.40 1.00
C VAL A 339 5.03 23.28 -0.23
N THR A 340 4.53 24.48 0.03
CA THR A 340 4.27 25.48 -1.02
C THR A 340 5.58 26.01 -1.63
N PRO A 341 5.56 26.51 -2.90
CA PRO A 341 6.73 27.17 -3.49
C PRO A 341 7.27 28.33 -2.65
N LEU A 342 6.41 29.09 -1.98
CA LEU A 342 6.83 30.19 -1.09
C LEU A 342 7.61 29.68 0.11
N PHE A 343 7.17 28.57 0.72
CA PHE A 343 7.93 27.95 1.81
C PHE A 343 9.25 27.37 1.29
N ALA A 344 9.26 26.75 0.12
CA ALA A 344 10.46 26.16 -0.47
C ALA A 344 11.58 27.17 -0.74
N THR A 345 11.22 28.40 -1.10
CA THR A 345 12.18 29.49 -1.39
C THR A 345 12.50 30.31 -0.15
N LEU A 346 11.53 31.01 0.39
CA LEU A 346 11.71 31.92 1.52
C LEU A 346 11.76 31.19 2.87
N GLY A 347 10.80 30.29 3.09
CA GLY A 347 10.63 29.62 4.38
C GLY A 347 11.80 28.71 4.72
N LEU A 348 12.27 27.90 3.76
CA LEU A 348 13.39 26.97 3.99
C LEU A 348 14.69 27.69 4.36
N GLU A 349 14.98 28.83 3.73
CA GLU A 349 16.15 29.63 4.06
C GLU A 349 16.09 30.12 5.52
N ILE A 350 14.94 30.65 5.95
CA ILE A 350 14.71 31.13 7.31
C ILE A 350 14.84 29.98 8.32
N VAL A 351 14.24 28.81 8.04
CA VAL A 351 14.34 27.64 8.90
C VAL A 351 15.79 27.17 9.03
N ASN A 352 16.53 27.08 7.93
CA ASN A 352 17.94 26.70 7.96
C ASN A 352 18.82 27.69 8.73
N ARG A 353 18.58 28.97 8.57
CA ARG A 353 19.27 30.02 9.33
C ARG A 353 19.02 29.91 10.84
N ALA A 354 17.77 29.68 11.24
CA ALA A 354 17.40 29.51 12.65
C ALA A 354 17.97 28.20 13.22
N SER A 355 17.90 27.10 12.48
CA SER A 355 18.41 25.79 12.94
C SER A 355 19.94 25.75 13.04
N ALA A 356 20.67 26.50 12.20
CA ALA A 356 22.13 26.57 12.28
C ALA A 356 22.61 27.07 13.66
N LEU A 357 21.87 27.98 14.27
CA LEU A 357 22.16 28.46 15.63
C LEU A 357 22.04 27.32 16.65
N LEU A 358 21.05 26.47 16.52
CA LEU A 358 20.86 25.31 17.37
C LEU A 358 22.05 24.32 17.28
N TRP A 359 22.48 24.01 16.07
CA TRP A 359 23.62 23.12 15.85
C TRP A 359 24.92 23.72 16.43
N ILE A 360 25.10 25.05 16.30
CA ILE A 360 26.22 25.76 16.89
C ILE A 360 26.17 25.68 18.42
N ASP A 361 25.02 25.86 19.03
CA ASP A 361 24.84 25.76 20.48
C ASP A 361 25.15 24.37 21.03
N MET A 362 24.74 23.32 20.27
CA MET A 362 24.95 21.92 20.65
C MET A 362 26.40 21.47 20.46
N PHE A 363 27.00 21.79 19.33
CA PHE A 363 28.26 21.20 18.85
C PHE A 363 29.39 22.20 18.65
N GLY A 364 29.12 23.50 18.94
CA GLY A 364 30.11 24.56 18.78
C GLY A 364 30.65 24.66 17.35
N LYS A 365 31.97 24.86 17.21
CA LYS A 365 32.64 24.98 15.91
C LYS A 365 32.51 23.73 15.03
N SER A 366 32.19 22.58 15.63
CA SER A 366 32.00 21.32 14.90
C SER A 366 30.66 21.27 14.14
N ALA A 367 29.71 22.14 14.47
CA ALA A 367 28.40 22.20 13.82
C ALA A 367 28.52 22.34 12.30
N LYS A 368 29.47 23.12 11.80
CA LYS A 368 29.71 23.31 10.37
C LYS A 368 30.06 22.03 9.63
N LYS A 369 30.67 21.05 10.31
CA LYS A 369 31.01 19.74 9.71
C LYS A 369 29.83 18.77 9.73
N LEU A 370 28.84 19.01 10.61
CA LEU A 370 27.67 18.17 10.77
C LEU A 370 26.57 18.51 9.76
N LEU A 371 26.50 19.77 9.37
CA LEU A 371 25.49 20.26 8.43
C LEU A 371 25.91 19.97 6.98
N PRO A 372 25.02 19.46 6.14
CA PRO A 372 25.17 19.41 4.70
C PRO A 372 25.26 20.79 4.07
N GLU A 373 25.66 20.87 2.79
CA GLU A 373 25.73 22.14 2.05
C GLU A 373 24.35 22.80 1.93
N ASN A 374 23.30 22.02 1.78
CA ASN A 374 21.92 22.48 1.69
C ASN A 374 21.28 22.82 3.05
N GLY A 375 22.04 22.75 4.15
CA GLY A 375 21.57 23.09 5.50
C GLY A 375 21.01 21.91 6.29
N ALA A 376 20.44 22.20 7.46
CA ALA A 376 19.84 21.19 8.34
C ALA A 376 18.49 20.67 7.82
N TYR A 377 17.82 21.43 6.99
CA TYR A 377 16.55 21.07 6.35
C TYR A 377 16.68 21.18 4.85
N THR A 378 16.13 20.21 4.15
CA THR A 378 16.08 20.19 2.69
C THR A 378 14.74 19.70 2.21
N ILE A 379 14.41 19.98 0.95
CA ILE A 379 13.18 19.52 0.32
C ILE A 379 13.52 18.42 -0.68
N ILE A 380 12.85 17.28 -0.53
CA ILE A 380 12.94 16.16 -1.47
C ILE A 380 11.51 15.82 -1.91
N ASN A 381 11.25 15.88 -3.21
CA ASN A 381 9.93 15.63 -3.81
C ASN A 381 8.79 16.44 -3.13
N GLY A 382 9.06 17.70 -2.80
CA GLY A 382 8.09 18.59 -2.17
C GLY A 382 7.98 18.46 -0.65
N TYR A 383 8.61 17.48 -0.01
CA TYR A 383 8.54 17.27 1.44
C TYR A 383 9.82 17.72 2.15
N VAL A 384 9.66 18.28 3.34
CA VAL A 384 10.80 18.73 4.16
C VAL A 384 11.42 17.56 4.91
N TYR A 385 12.74 17.49 4.87
CA TYR A 385 13.57 16.52 5.59
C TYR A 385 14.60 17.21 6.47
N LEU A 386 14.82 16.69 7.66
CA LEU A 386 16.01 16.97 8.45
C LEU A 386 17.20 16.23 7.83
N SER A 387 18.31 16.92 7.62
CA SER A 387 19.51 16.41 6.97
C SER A 387 20.74 16.60 7.84
N ALA A 388 21.62 15.61 7.86
CA ALA A 388 22.90 15.66 8.55
C ALA A 388 23.95 14.78 7.87
N ASN A 389 25.19 15.23 7.88
CA ASN A 389 26.31 14.44 7.37
C ASN A 389 26.51 13.17 8.20
N SER A 390 26.44 11.99 7.58
CA SER A 390 26.39 10.69 8.26
C SER A 390 27.65 10.40 9.09
N LYS A 391 28.83 10.54 8.52
CA LYS A 391 30.10 10.23 9.21
C LYS A 391 30.40 11.20 10.37
N PRO A 392 30.34 12.53 10.21
CA PRO A 392 30.50 13.47 11.31
C PRO A 392 29.43 13.28 12.41
N LEU A 393 28.18 13.00 12.04
CA LEU A 393 27.11 12.77 13.02
C LEU A 393 27.39 11.55 13.89
N LEU A 394 27.80 10.43 13.31
CA LEU A 394 28.17 9.21 14.06
C LEU A 394 29.35 9.46 15.02
N ILE A 395 30.35 10.25 14.61
CA ILE A 395 31.48 10.63 15.46
C ILE A 395 31.00 11.54 16.61
N ALA A 396 30.16 12.54 16.31
CA ALA A 396 29.61 13.45 17.30
C ALA A 396 28.76 12.72 18.34
N VAL A 397 27.88 11.81 17.93
CA VAL A 397 27.04 11.01 18.83
C VAL A 397 27.90 10.10 19.72
N LYS A 398 28.94 9.45 19.18
CA LYS A 398 29.87 8.63 19.96
C LYS A 398 30.72 9.43 20.94
N SER A 399 30.99 10.69 20.65
CA SER A 399 31.79 11.59 21.50
C SER A 399 30.97 12.33 22.57
N LEU A 400 29.63 12.21 22.56
CA LEU A 400 28.76 12.78 23.58
C LEU A 400 29.06 12.17 24.96
N SER A 401 29.70 12.96 25.80
CA SER A 401 29.91 12.55 27.20
C SER A 401 28.63 12.77 28.02
N PRO A 402 28.41 11.97 29.10
CA PRO A 402 27.29 12.22 30.02
C PRO A 402 27.24 13.66 30.56
N ARG A 403 28.40 14.33 30.69
CA ARG A 403 28.49 15.71 31.15
C ARG A 403 28.02 16.73 30.08
N SER A 404 28.40 16.52 28.81
CA SER A 404 27.93 17.37 27.70
C SER A 404 26.43 17.22 27.45
N LEU A 405 25.93 15.98 27.51
CA LEU A 405 24.52 15.69 27.44
C LEU A 405 23.75 16.36 28.58
N ARG A 406 24.17 16.19 29.83
CA ARG A 406 23.56 16.87 30.99
C ARG A 406 23.54 18.37 30.83
N ARG A 407 24.61 18.99 30.34
CA ARG A 407 24.69 20.46 30.13
C ARG A 407 23.72 20.94 29.04
N ALA A 408 23.56 20.17 27.96
CA ALA A 408 22.59 20.45 26.89
C ALA A 408 21.13 20.34 27.40
N LEU A 409 20.85 19.34 28.24
CA LEU A 409 19.52 19.07 28.77
C LEU A 409 19.11 20.04 29.90
N THR A 410 20.02 20.39 30.81
CA THR A 410 19.69 21.14 32.03
C THR A 410 19.18 22.58 31.74
N ASN A 411 19.55 23.16 30.59
CA ASN A 411 19.16 24.54 30.25
C ASN A 411 18.14 24.59 29.08
N SER A 412 17.62 23.47 28.64
CA SER A 412 16.73 23.44 27.46
C SER A 412 15.41 24.16 27.69
N VAL A 413 14.79 23.95 28.85
CA VAL A 413 13.51 24.60 29.23
C VAL A 413 13.68 26.12 29.37
N ALA A 414 14.72 26.59 30.08
CA ALA A 414 14.97 28.02 30.24
C ALA A 414 15.23 28.73 28.90
N ARG A 415 15.97 28.07 27.99
CA ARG A 415 16.20 28.60 26.64
C ARG A 415 14.91 28.65 25.81
N TRP A 416 14.05 27.65 25.96
CA TRP A 416 12.74 27.63 25.32
C TRP A 416 11.84 28.74 25.84
N GLU A 417 11.76 28.96 27.17
CA GLU A 417 10.98 30.04 27.79
C GLU A 417 11.46 31.43 27.32
N THR A 418 12.79 31.62 27.19
CA THR A 418 13.35 32.86 26.65
C THR A 418 12.91 33.05 25.19
N ALA A 419 13.07 32.05 24.34
CA ALA A 419 12.69 32.15 22.94
C ALA A 419 11.17 32.35 22.76
N ARG A 420 10.34 31.77 23.65
CA ARG A 420 8.90 32.01 23.67
C ARG A 420 8.57 33.47 23.91
N LYS A 421 9.16 34.07 24.92
CA LYS A 421 8.95 35.51 25.23
C LYS A 421 9.38 36.41 24.09
N GLU A 422 10.57 36.15 23.52
CA GLU A 422 11.07 36.91 22.37
C GLU A 422 10.11 36.80 21.17
N PHE A 423 9.53 35.62 20.94
CA PHE A 423 8.56 35.43 19.86
C PHE A 423 7.22 36.12 20.15
N GLU A 424 6.71 36.02 21.38
CA GLU A 424 5.51 36.75 21.84
C GLU A 424 5.67 38.27 21.68
N ASP A 425 6.83 38.81 22.00
CA ASP A 425 7.15 40.24 21.82
C ASP A 425 7.15 40.63 20.33
N VAL A 426 7.70 39.80 19.46
CA VAL A 426 7.67 40.02 18.01
C VAL A 426 6.24 40.02 17.47
N ILE A 427 5.41 39.04 17.87
CA ILE A 427 3.99 38.99 17.49
C ILE A 427 3.28 40.26 17.90
N LYS A 428 3.39 40.66 19.17
CA LYS A 428 2.75 41.86 19.71
C LYS A 428 3.14 43.15 18.96
N GLN A 429 4.43 43.30 18.64
CA GLN A 429 4.91 44.43 17.84
C GLN A 429 4.27 44.51 16.45
N TRP A 430 3.95 43.34 15.84
CA TRP A 430 3.33 43.30 14.51
C TRP A 430 1.81 43.39 14.57
N GLU A 431 1.15 42.91 15.63
CA GLU A 431 -0.30 43.09 15.86
C GLU A 431 -0.67 44.56 16.06
N GLU A 432 0.22 45.37 16.68
CA GLU A 432 -0.01 46.81 16.90
C GLU A 432 0.15 47.67 15.62
N LYS A 433 0.70 47.09 14.50
CA LYS A 433 0.90 47.84 13.26
C LYS A 433 -0.36 47.90 12.41
N PRO A 434 -0.71 49.06 11.84
CA PRO A 434 -1.85 49.18 10.93
C PRO A 434 -1.54 48.50 9.57
N MET A 435 -1.87 47.26 9.42
CA MET A 435 -1.53 46.43 8.24
C MET A 435 -1.95 47.08 6.91
N HIS A 436 -3.08 47.80 6.90
CA HIS A 436 -3.59 48.47 5.71
C HIS A 436 -2.76 49.68 5.25
N MET A 437 -1.86 50.16 6.09
CA MET A 437 -0.93 51.27 5.77
C MET A 437 0.45 50.79 5.32
N LEU A 438 0.73 49.50 5.40
CA LEU A 438 2.03 48.97 5.05
C LEU A 438 2.10 48.69 3.53
N ASN A 439 3.27 49.03 2.95
CA ASN A 439 3.57 48.60 1.58
C ASN A 439 4.01 47.15 1.52
N ALA A 440 4.05 46.57 0.30
CA ALA A 440 4.41 45.16 0.10
C ALA A 440 5.79 44.79 0.69
N HIS A 441 6.77 45.68 0.64
CA HIS A 441 8.09 45.44 1.19
C HIS A 441 8.04 45.31 2.72
N GLN A 442 7.33 46.23 3.38
CA GLN A 442 7.14 46.21 4.83
C GLN A 442 6.36 44.97 5.31
N ILE A 443 5.35 44.56 4.55
CA ILE A 443 4.62 43.31 4.83
C ILE A 443 5.56 42.12 4.71
N MET A 444 6.39 42.07 3.66
CA MET A 444 7.34 40.97 3.45
C MET A 444 8.40 40.90 4.56
N GLU A 445 8.91 42.06 5.00
CA GLU A 445 9.81 42.17 6.16
C GLU A 445 9.15 41.67 7.46
N GLY A 446 7.87 41.98 7.63
CA GLY A 446 7.05 41.45 8.74
C GLY A 446 6.94 39.95 8.72
N ILE A 447 6.57 39.38 7.57
CA ILE A 447 6.49 37.94 7.38
C ILE A 447 7.82 37.27 7.73
N GLN A 448 8.93 37.78 7.21
CA GLN A 448 10.27 37.26 7.51
C GLN A 448 10.62 37.32 8.99
N THR A 449 10.32 38.46 9.66
CA THR A 449 10.63 38.66 11.06
C THR A 449 9.82 37.75 11.97
N VAL A 450 8.51 37.70 11.76
CA VAL A 450 7.61 36.82 12.54
C VAL A 450 7.96 35.36 12.31
N PHE A 451 8.17 34.96 11.07
CA PHE A 451 8.53 33.58 10.74
C PHE A 451 9.90 33.17 11.30
N TYR A 452 10.90 34.07 11.27
CA TYR A 452 12.20 33.80 11.88
C TYR A 452 12.08 33.62 13.41
N GLY A 453 11.31 34.47 14.09
CA GLY A 453 11.01 34.32 15.51
C GLY A 453 10.34 32.99 15.82
N ALA A 454 9.34 32.60 15.03
CA ALA A 454 8.69 31.30 15.13
C ALA A 454 9.67 30.14 14.95
N CYS A 455 10.59 30.24 13.98
CA CYS A 455 11.60 29.21 13.73
C CYS A 455 12.60 29.09 14.90
N ILE A 456 13.04 30.21 15.52
CA ILE A 456 13.89 30.17 16.72
C ILE A 456 13.15 29.50 17.87
N TYR A 457 11.91 29.91 18.14
CA TYR A 457 11.06 29.29 19.16
C TYR A 457 10.91 27.77 18.93
N PHE A 458 10.56 27.35 17.73
CA PHE A 458 10.38 25.93 17.35
C PHE A 458 11.68 25.13 17.47
N THR A 459 12.82 25.69 17.03
CA THR A 459 14.10 24.98 17.12
C THR A 459 14.55 24.78 18.57
N ARG A 460 14.18 25.71 19.50
CA ARG A 460 14.45 25.52 20.93
C ARG A 460 13.61 24.40 21.56
N ILE A 461 12.36 24.20 21.11
CA ILE A 461 11.54 23.05 21.53
C ILE A 461 12.20 21.74 21.11
N GLN A 462 12.74 21.67 19.91
CA GLN A 462 13.38 20.46 19.38
C GLN A 462 14.57 19.97 20.21
N LEU A 463 15.15 20.78 21.07
CA LEU A 463 16.17 20.34 22.03
C LEU A 463 15.58 19.56 23.20
N THR A 464 14.32 19.80 23.55
CA THR A 464 13.68 19.14 24.70
C THR A 464 13.16 17.75 24.33
N LEU A 465 12.73 17.52 23.09
CA LEU A 465 12.19 16.24 22.62
C LEU A 465 13.19 15.07 22.68
N PRO A 466 14.43 15.21 22.15
CA PRO A 466 15.44 14.16 22.32
C PRO A 466 15.80 13.91 23.79
N ALA A 467 15.72 14.94 24.62
CA ALA A 467 15.96 14.82 26.06
C ALA A 467 14.93 13.90 26.73
N ALA A 468 13.66 14.10 26.42
CA ALA A 468 12.56 13.26 26.91
C ALA A 468 12.74 11.81 26.46
N SER A 469 12.97 11.57 25.15
CA SER A 469 13.14 10.23 24.60
C SER A 469 14.38 9.50 25.15
N ILE A 470 15.49 10.22 25.34
CA ILE A 470 16.69 9.65 25.97
C ILE A 470 16.42 9.32 27.44
N SER A 471 15.74 10.19 28.16
CA SER A 471 15.36 10.00 29.56
C SER A 471 14.47 8.77 29.72
N GLU A 472 13.46 8.63 28.87
CA GLU A 472 12.57 7.45 28.82
C GLU A 472 13.34 6.17 28.50
N THR A 473 14.21 6.19 27.51
CA THR A 473 15.04 5.02 27.14
C THR A 473 15.97 4.62 28.28
N LEU A 474 16.61 5.57 28.95
CA LEU A 474 17.49 5.30 30.10
C LEU A 474 16.69 4.77 31.28
N PHE A 475 15.54 5.36 31.57
CA PHE A 475 14.64 4.88 32.61
C PHE A 475 14.17 3.45 32.33
N THR A 476 13.73 3.17 31.12
CA THR A 476 13.29 1.83 30.70
C THR A 476 14.41 0.80 30.87
N LYS A 477 15.63 1.09 30.44
CA LYS A 477 16.79 0.21 30.60
C LYS A 477 17.15 0.00 32.06
N PHE A 478 17.18 1.06 32.86
CA PHE A 478 17.43 0.99 34.31
C PHE A 478 16.37 0.15 35.00
N PHE A 479 15.10 0.42 34.70
CA PHE A 479 13.97 -0.30 35.29
C PHE A 479 13.98 -1.77 34.92
N GLN A 480 14.18 -2.11 33.63
CA GLN A 480 14.29 -3.50 33.18
C GLN A 480 15.44 -4.25 33.89
N GLY A 481 16.56 -3.56 34.17
CA GLY A 481 17.66 -4.11 34.95
C GLY A 481 17.30 -4.33 36.41
N ALA A 482 16.65 -3.39 37.05
CA ALA A 482 16.27 -3.40 38.46
C ALA A 482 15.07 -4.32 38.75
N ALA A 483 14.06 -4.28 37.88
CA ALA A 483 12.80 -5.01 38.06
C ALA A 483 12.78 -6.43 37.47
N ARG A 484 13.86 -6.87 36.85
CA ARG A 484 13.99 -8.23 36.29
C ARG A 484 13.67 -9.33 37.30
N ARG A 485 13.95 -9.08 38.59
CA ARG A 485 13.67 -10.02 39.71
C ARG A 485 12.21 -9.94 40.19
N ALA A 486 11.47 -8.87 39.86
CA ALA A 486 10.11 -8.64 40.31
C ALA A 486 9.04 -9.02 39.26
N GLY A 487 9.45 -9.46 38.07
CA GLY A 487 8.51 -9.88 37.00
C GLY A 487 7.73 -8.73 36.34
N ILE A 488 8.09 -7.49 36.62
CA ILE A 488 7.41 -6.31 36.03
C ILE A 488 8.19 -5.90 34.78
N THR A 489 7.52 -5.95 33.62
CA THR A 489 8.15 -5.68 32.30
C THR A 489 7.74 -4.35 31.68
N ASP A 490 6.62 -3.77 32.14
CA ASP A 490 6.05 -2.56 31.56
C ASP A 490 6.38 -1.31 32.39
N THR A 491 7.09 -0.36 31.76
CA THR A 491 7.45 0.93 32.34
C THR A 491 6.35 1.98 32.24
N SER A 492 5.33 1.75 31.41
CA SER A 492 4.21 2.69 31.20
C SER A 492 3.42 2.97 32.49
N VAL A 493 3.40 2.02 33.41
CA VAL A 493 2.76 2.16 34.73
C VAL A 493 3.28 3.36 35.53
N PHE A 494 4.56 3.73 35.35
CA PHE A 494 5.17 4.86 36.05
C PHE A 494 4.94 6.21 35.36
N LEU A 495 4.40 6.19 34.12
CA LEU A 495 3.98 7.37 33.40
C LEU A 495 2.50 7.68 33.62
N LEU A 496 1.77 6.79 34.31
CA LEU A 496 0.38 7.03 34.70
C LEU A 496 0.32 8.15 35.75
N GLY A 497 -0.59 9.10 35.54
CA GLY A 497 -0.80 10.23 36.46
C GLY A 497 -0.23 11.55 35.99
N PHE A 498 0.49 11.61 34.88
CA PHE A 498 0.86 12.86 34.22
C PHE A 498 -0.21 13.23 33.19
N ASP A 499 -1.06 14.20 33.55
CA ASP A 499 -2.09 14.69 32.64
C ASP A 499 -1.46 15.59 31.58
N THR A 500 -1.28 15.06 30.38
CA THR A 500 -0.97 15.85 29.19
C THR A 500 -2.23 16.57 28.71
N ILE A 501 -2.09 17.67 27.94
CA ILE A 501 -3.23 18.37 27.32
C ILE A 501 -4.08 17.40 26.48
N ALA A 502 -3.44 16.47 25.75
CA ALA A 502 -4.12 15.45 24.99
C ALA A 502 -4.95 14.52 25.89
N LEU A 503 -4.38 14.05 26.99
CA LEU A 503 -5.08 13.18 27.95
C LEU A 503 -6.23 13.93 28.67
N GLN A 504 -6.04 15.22 28.98
CA GLN A 504 -7.10 16.07 29.50
C GLN A 504 -8.25 16.25 28.50
N ALA A 505 -7.93 16.43 27.21
CA ALA A 505 -8.93 16.50 26.16
C ALA A 505 -9.73 15.20 26.03
N GLU A 506 -9.06 14.02 26.07
CA GLU A 506 -9.73 12.72 26.08
C GLU A 506 -10.62 12.52 27.31
N LYS A 507 -10.13 12.88 28.50
CA LYS A 507 -10.93 12.83 29.74
C LYS A 507 -12.16 13.74 29.65
N ASN A 508 -12.01 14.93 29.07
CA ASN A 508 -13.12 15.86 28.86
C ASN A 508 -14.13 15.32 27.84
N LEU A 509 -13.66 14.71 26.75
CA LEU A 509 -14.54 14.04 25.77
C LEU A 509 -15.26 12.86 26.39
N TRP A 510 -14.59 12.08 27.22
CA TRP A 510 -15.22 10.99 27.98
C TRP A 510 -16.33 11.53 28.91
N SER A 511 -16.01 12.56 29.70
CA SER A 511 -16.97 13.17 30.61
C SER A 511 -18.15 13.77 29.86
N LEU A 512 -17.93 14.38 28.70
CA LEU A 512 -18.98 14.88 27.82
C LEU A 512 -19.84 13.73 27.28
N SER A 513 -19.22 12.62 26.88
CA SER A 513 -19.94 11.43 26.42
C SER A 513 -20.85 10.86 27.51
N GLU A 514 -20.36 10.74 28.75
CA GLU A 514 -21.15 10.28 29.89
C GLU A 514 -22.30 11.24 30.21
N TRP A 515 -22.06 12.55 30.16
CA TRP A 515 -23.12 13.56 30.33
C TRP A 515 -24.18 13.47 29.24
N VAL A 516 -23.80 13.29 27.97
CA VAL A 516 -24.72 13.08 26.84
C VAL A 516 -25.57 11.83 27.06
N LYS A 517 -24.99 10.72 27.50
CA LYS A 517 -25.71 9.46 27.76
C LYS A 517 -26.78 9.63 28.87
N GLN A 518 -26.52 10.47 29.86
CA GLN A 518 -27.47 10.78 30.93
C GLN A 518 -28.60 11.70 30.46
N ASN A 519 -28.44 12.42 29.35
CA ASN A 519 -29.46 13.28 28.76
C ASN A 519 -30.17 12.56 27.61
N ASN A 520 -31.26 11.87 27.92
CA ASN A 520 -31.99 11.04 26.97
C ASN A 520 -32.40 11.78 25.69
N THR A 521 -32.83 13.05 25.80
CA THR A 521 -33.24 13.85 24.63
C THR A 521 -32.07 14.13 23.71
N LEU A 522 -30.95 14.55 24.28
CA LEU A 522 -29.74 14.86 23.51
C LEU A 522 -29.11 13.57 22.91
N ASN A 523 -29.09 12.49 23.68
CA ASN A 523 -28.57 11.21 23.21
C ASN A 523 -29.38 10.67 22.02
N LEU A 524 -30.71 10.71 22.10
CA LEU A 524 -31.57 10.33 20.98
C LEU A 524 -31.37 11.24 19.76
N TYR A 525 -31.21 12.54 19.97
CA TYR A 525 -30.93 13.49 18.88
C TYR A 525 -29.62 13.18 18.18
N LEU A 526 -28.55 12.92 18.92
CA LEU A 526 -27.21 12.62 18.35
C LEU A 526 -27.20 11.27 17.64
N GLN A 527 -27.92 10.27 18.14
CA GLN A 527 -28.03 8.94 17.50
C GLN A 527 -28.87 8.94 16.23
N SER A 528 -29.89 9.82 16.15
CA SER A 528 -30.85 9.84 15.04
C SER A 528 -30.49 10.83 13.91
N ASN A 529 -29.45 11.63 14.05
CA ASN A 529 -29.05 12.60 13.04
C ASN A 529 -27.63 12.32 12.51
N PRO A 530 -27.37 12.49 11.19
CA PRO A 530 -26.03 12.41 10.62
C PRO A 530 -25.08 13.47 11.21
N THR A 531 -23.82 13.11 11.38
CA THR A 531 -22.79 14.00 11.96
C THR A 531 -22.70 15.36 11.27
N ALA A 532 -22.87 15.40 9.95
CA ALA A 532 -22.88 16.64 9.18
C ALA A 532 -24.02 17.59 9.60
N LYS A 533 -25.24 17.06 9.80
CA LYS A 533 -26.39 17.84 10.24
C LYS A 533 -26.26 18.35 11.67
N ILE A 534 -25.63 17.55 12.54
CA ILE A 534 -25.32 17.96 13.92
C ILE A 534 -24.34 19.14 13.90
N ALA A 535 -23.27 19.03 13.13
CA ALA A 535 -22.27 20.09 12.99
C ALA A 535 -22.88 21.39 12.43
N GLU A 536 -23.73 21.31 11.42
CA GLU A 536 -24.40 22.45 10.79
C GLU A 536 -25.31 23.19 11.78
N ASN A 537 -26.07 22.46 12.59
CA ASN A 537 -26.92 23.05 13.63
C ASN A 537 -26.13 23.69 14.77
N PHE A 538 -24.95 23.15 15.12
CA PHE A 538 -24.07 23.73 16.14
C PHE A 538 -23.36 25.01 15.65
N MET A 539 -23.04 25.11 14.36
CA MET A 539 -22.38 26.29 13.77
C MET A 539 -23.38 27.42 13.49
N SER A 540 -24.68 27.15 13.44
CA SER A 540 -25.75 28.14 13.19
C SER A 540 -26.43 28.66 14.46
N SER A 541 -26.11 28.14 15.64
CA SER A 541 -26.58 28.59 16.96
C SER A 541 -25.54 29.43 17.69
#